data_60784f957377c8148b036d092c4411c7
#
_entry.id   60784f957377c8148b036d092c4411c7
#
_cell.length_a   1.000
_cell.length_b   1.000
_cell.length_c   1.000
_cell.angle_alpha   90.00
_cell.angle_beta   90.00
_cell.angle_gamma   90.00
#
_symmetry.space_group_name_H-M   'P 1'
#
loop_
_entity.id
_entity.type
_entity.pdbx_description
1 polymer ?
#
loop_
_entity_poly.entity_id
_entity_poly.type
_entity_poly.pdbx_seq_one_letter_code
_entity_poly.pdbx_strand_id
1 'polypeptide(L)'
;MTMGQIMAGFPDLCGIPHQLLPVFLVSEIDQLTCVPYIDAVESFGLPSDTCPVPSSECGALVIDALPDMGCGFISSSMPCDGSTMASSYFARRFPNTPVFHLCFPVRYEDESVLQSAAEDIKACIKFIEDQTGAKWNWDAYFTAMKRFNKETSYELEKWEINKTKYPQLLGPCYELFRKWNYEMDGGIDPRVIKTCEKVSKLIREAYENRDEAWPGKMKYRAIVWSCPAHYYANFSNWAANCWGIDVLVEMESLNFTKPLETEDKEEALRDLARLYERMVMRRHTNGGYHNVVTELWRQCEAWDAKLILMYQNVACKNMATVQGLLDDQGRERGYDLIWIEHDLMDPRTVSRRTMRDKVNEFMRTVKNAEPIDPSLVEFEDEVCM
;
A
#
# COMPACT_ATOMS: atom_id res chain seq x y z
N MET A 1 0.47 9.44 -2.42
CA MET A 1 -0.65 8.54 -2.48
C MET A 1 -1.78 9.17 -3.25
N THR A 2 -2.54 8.39 -3.89
CA THR A 2 -3.36 8.77 -5.03
C THR A 2 -4.67 9.38 -4.63
N MET A 3 -5.13 10.23 -5.47
CA MET A 3 -6.40 10.93 -5.35
C MET A 3 -7.31 10.59 -6.52
N GLY A 4 -7.30 9.29 -6.91
CA GLY A 4 -8.13 8.80 -8.01
C GLY A 4 -9.58 9.19 -7.84
N GLN A 5 -10.10 9.14 -6.60
CA GLN A 5 -11.47 9.54 -6.31
C GLN A 5 -11.72 11.02 -6.59
N ILE A 6 -10.73 11.91 -6.36
CA ILE A 6 -10.85 13.32 -6.73
C ILE A 6 -10.84 13.44 -8.26
N MET A 7 -9.98 12.70 -8.95
CA MET A 7 -9.94 12.73 -10.42
C MET A 7 -11.23 12.21 -11.07
N ALA A 8 -11.99 11.37 -10.36
CA ALA A 8 -13.28 10.87 -10.85
C ALA A 8 -14.31 11.97 -11.14
N GLY A 9 -14.18 13.13 -10.53
CA GLY A 9 -15.00 14.30 -10.83
C GLY A 9 -14.55 15.11 -12.06
N PHE A 10 -13.43 14.72 -12.68
CA PHE A 10 -12.87 15.39 -13.86
C PHE A 10 -12.73 14.40 -15.03
N PRO A 11 -13.83 14.01 -15.68
CA PRO A 11 -13.84 12.95 -16.69
C PRO A 11 -12.96 13.22 -17.92
N ASP A 12 -12.62 14.49 -18.17
CA ASP A 12 -11.79 14.91 -19.30
C ASP A 12 -10.31 15.09 -18.94
N LEU A 13 -9.92 14.81 -17.70
CA LEU A 13 -8.54 14.89 -17.23
C LEU A 13 -7.97 13.51 -16.94
N CYS A 14 -6.65 13.38 -17.10
CA CYS A 14 -5.89 12.22 -16.69
C CYS A 14 -4.95 12.61 -15.55
N GLY A 15 -5.10 11.96 -14.41
CA GLY A 15 -4.15 12.05 -13.31
C GLY A 15 -3.00 11.04 -13.50
N ILE A 16 -1.76 11.51 -13.41
CA ILE A 16 -0.58 10.63 -13.47
C ILE A 16 -0.08 10.42 -12.03
N PRO A 17 -0.12 9.21 -11.50
CA PRO A 17 0.31 8.92 -10.14
C PRO A 17 1.83 8.71 -10.08
N HIS A 18 2.59 9.77 -10.08
CA HIS A 18 4.04 9.74 -10.16
C HIS A 18 4.69 8.86 -9.09
N GLN A 19 4.16 8.85 -7.88
CA GLN A 19 4.70 8.04 -6.79
C GLN A 19 4.55 6.54 -7.02
N LEU A 20 3.50 6.10 -7.70
CA LEU A 20 3.26 4.67 -7.96
C LEU A 20 3.93 4.17 -9.25
N LEU A 21 4.29 5.05 -10.17
CA LEU A 21 5.01 4.62 -11.38
C LEU A 21 6.35 3.95 -11.06
N PRO A 22 7.25 4.54 -10.26
CA PRO A 22 8.48 3.85 -9.83
C PRO A 22 8.21 2.53 -9.11
N VAL A 23 7.19 2.48 -8.23
CA VAL A 23 6.79 1.24 -7.55
C VAL A 23 6.42 0.16 -8.56
N PHE A 24 5.59 0.49 -9.53
CA PHE A 24 5.20 -0.44 -10.57
C PHE A 24 6.40 -0.91 -11.42
N LEU A 25 7.26 0.01 -11.82
CA LEU A 25 8.44 -0.31 -12.62
C LEU A 25 9.38 -1.28 -11.90
N VAL A 26 9.64 -1.05 -10.62
CA VAL A 26 10.54 -1.91 -9.84
C VAL A 26 9.92 -3.27 -9.51
N SER A 27 8.61 -3.34 -9.36
CA SER A 27 7.90 -4.58 -9.03
C SER A 27 7.69 -5.51 -10.24
N GLU A 28 7.37 -4.91 -11.40
CA GLU A 28 6.85 -5.66 -12.54
C GLU A 28 7.77 -5.68 -13.76
N ILE A 29 8.70 -4.71 -13.85
CA ILE A 29 9.54 -4.54 -15.05
C ILE A 29 11.00 -4.88 -14.76
N ASP A 30 11.64 -4.09 -13.89
CA ASP A 30 13.05 -4.28 -13.56
C ASP A 30 13.34 -3.73 -12.17
N GLN A 31 13.80 -4.59 -11.28
CA GLN A 31 14.10 -4.27 -9.89
C GLN A 31 15.20 -3.21 -9.69
N LEU A 32 16.05 -2.96 -10.69
CA LEU A 32 17.08 -1.93 -10.66
C LEU A 32 16.59 -0.56 -11.17
N THR A 33 15.38 -0.46 -11.69
CA THR A 33 14.85 0.77 -12.32
C THR A 33 14.95 1.99 -11.40
N CYS A 34 14.77 1.83 -10.11
CA CYS A 34 14.76 2.95 -9.16
C CYS A 34 16.16 3.37 -8.69
N VAL A 35 17.17 2.57 -8.91
CA VAL A 35 18.57 2.86 -8.51
C VAL A 35 19.06 4.21 -9.04
N PRO A 36 19.00 4.50 -10.35
CA PRO A 36 19.44 5.80 -10.87
C PRO A 36 18.58 6.98 -10.37
N TYR A 37 17.31 6.74 -10.03
CA TYR A 37 16.44 7.79 -9.49
C TYR A 37 16.86 8.17 -8.06
N ILE A 38 17.13 7.18 -7.22
CA ILE A 38 17.61 7.38 -5.85
C ILE A 38 18.95 8.11 -5.88
N ASP A 39 19.92 7.62 -6.68
CA ASP A 39 21.25 8.24 -6.80
C ASP A 39 21.14 9.69 -7.28
N ALA A 40 20.25 9.96 -8.23
CA ALA A 40 20.06 11.32 -8.74
C ALA A 40 19.55 12.27 -7.64
N VAL A 41 18.48 11.90 -6.93
CA VAL A 41 17.87 12.79 -5.93
C VAL A 41 18.80 13.02 -4.73
N GLU A 42 19.57 12.02 -4.31
CA GLU A 42 20.59 12.16 -3.28
C GLU A 42 21.69 13.11 -3.71
N SER A 43 22.15 13.01 -4.96
CA SER A 43 23.13 13.93 -5.54
C SER A 43 22.63 15.39 -5.58
N PHE A 44 21.33 15.58 -5.62
CA PHE A 44 20.68 16.90 -5.55
C PHE A 44 20.30 17.34 -4.13
N GLY A 45 20.67 16.56 -3.11
CA GLY A 45 20.63 16.95 -1.70
C GLY A 45 19.43 16.45 -0.91
N LEU A 46 18.68 15.47 -1.40
CA LEU A 46 17.70 14.77 -0.56
C LEU A 46 18.47 13.78 0.36
N PRO A 47 18.19 13.76 1.67
CA PRO A 47 18.87 12.82 2.57
C PRO A 47 18.61 11.36 2.20
N SER A 48 19.65 10.52 2.26
CA SER A 48 19.60 9.09 1.96
C SER A 48 18.74 8.27 2.94
N ASP A 49 18.46 8.83 4.11
CA ASP A 49 17.56 8.24 5.11
C ASP A 49 16.08 8.61 4.91
N THR A 50 15.74 9.14 3.73
CA THR A 50 14.36 9.38 3.30
C THR A 50 13.77 8.07 2.74
N CYS A 51 12.45 7.88 2.95
CA CYS A 51 11.77 6.73 2.36
C CYS A 51 12.02 6.66 0.83
N PRO A 52 12.45 5.51 0.30
CA PRO A 52 12.88 5.40 -1.09
C PRO A 52 11.73 5.53 -2.12
N VAL A 53 10.47 5.34 -1.72
CA VAL A 53 9.32 5.52 -2.62
C VAL A 53 9.20 6.97 -3.08
N PRO A 54 9.03 7.98 -2.19
CA PRO A 54 9.03 9.38 -2.61
C PRO A 54 10.40 9.85 -3.12
N SER A 55 11.51 9.25 -2.68
CA SER A 55 12.84 9.57 -3.23
C SER A 55 12.95 9.17 -4.70
N SER A 56 12.49 7.97 -5.06
CA SER A 56 12.46 7.51 -6.46
C SER A 56 11.58 8.38 -7.34
N GLU A 57 10.41 8.82 -6.82
CA GLU A 57 9.55 9.78 -7.53
C GLU A 57 10.29 11.09 -7.82
N CYS A 58 10.88 11.69 -6.80
CA CYS A 58 11.61 12.94 -6.95
C CYS A 58 12.82 12.79 -7.90
N GLY A 59 13.56 11.70 -7.78
CA GLY A 59 14.72 11.43 -8.63
C GLY A 59 14.35 11.25 -10.09
N ALA A 60 13.29 10.47 -10.35
CA ALA A 60 12.78 10.29 -11.71
C ALA A 60 12.36 11.61 -12.38
N LEU A 61 11.76 12.51 -11.61
CA LEU A 61 11.41 13.86 -12.08
C LEU A 61 12.64 14.74 -12.32
N VAL A 62 13.65 14.63 -11.46
CA VAL A 62 14.89 15.42 -11.56
C VAL A 62 15.68 15.09 -12.84
N ILE A 63 15.62 13.85 -13.30
CA ILE A 63 16.30 13.41 -14.53
C ILE A 63 15.37 13.24 -15.73
N ASP A 64 14.19 13.82 -15.67
CA ASP A 64 13.16 13.77 -16.73
C ASP A 64 12.80 12.34 -17.18
N ALA A 65 12.83 11.38 -16.26
CA ALA A 65 12.50 9.97 -16.54
C ALA A 65 10.99 9.68 -16.51
N LEU A 66 10.18 10.59 -16.01
CA LEU A 66 8.71 10.50 -15.98
C LEU A 66 8.09 11.49 -16.95
N PRO A 67 6.83 11.25 -17.37
CA PRO A 67 6.10 12.19 -18.21
C PRO A 67 6.04 13.59 -17.63
N ASP A 68 6.00 14.59 -18.50
CA ASP A 68 5.85 15.99 -18.09
C ASP A 68 4.63 16.17 -17.18
N MET A 69 4.80 17.01 -16.15
CA MET A 69 3.82 17.27 -15.11
C MET A 69 2.54 17.96 -15.59
N GLY A 70 2.52 18.41 -16.84
CA GLY A 70 1.36 19.13 -17.38
C GLY A 70 1.07 20.42 -16.63
N CYS A 71 -0.17 20.57 -16.14
CA CYS A 71 -0.65 21.86 -15.60
C CYS A 71 -0.43 22.04 -14.09
N GLY A 72 -0.01 21.05 -13.35
CA GLY A 72 0.24 21.19 -11.91
C GLY A 72 0.47 19.88 -11.20
N PHE A 73 0.88 19.97 -9.95
CA PHE A 73 1.16 18.84 -9.08
C PHE A 73 0.30 18.88 -7.82
N ILE A 74 -0.29 17.75 -7.48
CA ILE A 74 -1.03 17.59 -6.24
C ILE A 74 -0.26 16.62 -5.36
N SER A 75 0.12 17.09 -4.21
CA SER A 75 0.77 16.29 -3.17
C SER A 75 -0.13 16.18 -1.94
N SER A 76 0.20 15.31 -1.02
CA SER A 76 -0.52 15.23 0.25
C SER A 76 0.38 14.88 1.42
N SER A 77 -0.10 15.18 2.63
CA SER A 77 0.52 14.72 3.87
C SER A 77 0.34 13.21 4.11
N MET A 78 -0.31 12.53 3.19
CA MET A 78 -0.51 11.07 3.26
C MET A 78 0.56 10.32 2.43
N PRO A 79 0.96 9.14 2.88
CA PRO A 79 0.58 8.52 4.16
C PRO A 79 1.42 9.02 5.33
N CYS A 80 2.56 9.65 5.09
CA CYS A 80 3.56 9.96 6.12
C CYS A 80 4.36 11.23 5.82
N ASP A 81 5.24 11.57 6.74
CA ASP A 81 6.17 12.70 6.66
C ASP A 81 7.18 12.59 5.50
N GLY A 82 7.55 11.38 5.08
CA GLY A 82 8.37 11.16 3.88
C GLY A 82 7.74 11.76 2.62
N SER A 83 6.44 11.57 2.43
CA SER A 83 5.71 12.19 1.30
C SER A 83 5.67 13.71 1.42
N THR A 84 5.49 14.26 2.63
CA THR A 84 5.50 15.70 2.88
C THR A 84 6.88 16.32 2.58
N MET A 85 7.96 15.62 2.95
CA MET A 85 9.32 16.08 2.68
C MET A 85 9.62 16.08 1.18
N ALA A 86 9.26 15.02 0.47
CA ALA A 86 9.41 14.93 -0.98
C ALA A 86 8.63 16.03 -1.70
N SER A 87 7.41 16.33 -1.27
CA SER A 87 6.61 17.43 -1.80
C SER A 87 7.28 18.79 -1.62
N SER A 88 7.89 19.00 -0.44
CA SER A 88 8.62 20.25 -0.16
C SER A 88 9.89 20.37 -1.00
N TYR A 89 10.59 19.26 -1.21
CA TYR A 89 11.74 19.20 -2.12
C TYR A 89 11.32 19.52 -3.55
N PHE A 90 10.25 18.90 -4.02
CA PHE A 90 9.68 19.11 -5.35
C PHE A 90 9.32 20.58 -5.60
N ALA A 91 8.57 21.20 -4.69
CA ALA A 91 8.17 22.60 -4.82
C ALA A 91 9.37 23.57 -4.92
N ARG A 92 10.49 23.26 -4.25
CA ARG A 92 11.72 24.05 -4.35
C ARG A 92 12.46 23.80 -5.68
N ARG A 93 12.46 22.58 -6.16
CA ARG A 93 13.18 22.20 -7.39
C ARG A 93 12.48 22.68 -8.64
N PHE A 94 11.15 22.72 -8.64
CA PHE A 94 10.30 23.10 -9.74
C PHE A 94 9.42 24.33 -9.41
N PRO A 95 10.02 25.51 -9.17
CA PRO A 95 9.31 26.68 -8.65
C PRO A 95 8.25 27.25 -9.58
N ASN A 96 8.30 26.89 -10.86
CA ASN A 96 7.32 27.32 -11.86
C ASN A 96 6.14 26.37 -12.03
N THR A 97 6.18 25.20 -11.39
CA THR A 97 5.08 24.23 -11.43
C THR A 97 4.12 24.54 -10.29
N PRO A 98 2.83 24.81 -10.57
CA PRO A 98 1.84 25.01 -9.53
C PRO A 98 1.70 23.73 -8.68
N VAL A 99 1.78 23.88 -7.36
CA VAL A 99 1.68 22.76 -6.41
C VAL A 99 0.54 23.03 -5.43
N PHE A 100 -0.35 22.06 -5.30
CA PHE A 100 -1.33 22.02 -4.21
C PHE A 100 -0.94 20.93 -3.23
N HIS A 101 -0.85 21.29 -1.95
CA HIS A 101 -0.56 20.33 -0.89
C HIS A 101 -1.82 20.08 -0.06
N LEU A 102 -2.41 18.90 -0.26
CA LEU A 102 -3.60 18.46 0.47
C LEU A 102 -3.19 17.98 1.87
N CYS A 103 -3.60 18.70 2.90
CA CYS A 103 -3.27 18.40 4.28
C CYS A 103 -4.38 17.63 4.98
N PHE A 104 -4.03 16.45 5.51
CA PHE A 104 -4.91 15.72 6.40
C PHE A 104 -4.38 15.82 7.82
N PRO A 105 -5.18 16.33 8.78
CA PRO A 105 -4.76 16.41 10.17
C PRO A 105 -4.41 15.04 10.76
N VAL A 106 -3.51 15.01 11.73
CA VAL A 106 -3.05 13.76 12.38
C VAL A 106 -4.15 13.08 13.21
N ARG A 107 -5.06 13.86 13.78
CA ARG A 107 -6.23 13.33 14.48
C ARG A 107 -7.29 12.90 13.49
N TYR A 108 -7.72 11.65 13.55
CA TYR A 108 -8.85 11.15 12.81
C TYR A 108 -10.02 10.84 13.77
N GLU A 109 -11.22 10.65 13.21
CA GLU A 109 -12.48 10.39 13.94
C GLU A 109 -13.02 11.59 14.74
N ASP A 110 -12.54 12.79 14.47
CA ASP A 110 -13.07 14.03 15.01
C ASP A 110 -13.81 14.79 13.90
N GLU A 111 -15.05 15.17 14.15
CA GLU A 111 -15.91 15.84 13.16
C GLU A 111 -15.32 17.18 12.66
N SER A 112 -14.59 17.90 13.52
CA SER A 112 -13.92 19.14 13.13
C SER A 112 -12.76 18.87 12.17
N VAL A 113 -12.05 17.75 12.35
CA VAL A 113 -10.97 17.29 11.48
C VAL A 113 -11.51 16.86 10.11
N LEU A 114 -12.60 16.11 10.10
CA LEU A 114 -13.27 15.72 8.84
C LEU A 114 -13.77 16.94 8.07
N GLN A 115 -14.32 17.92 8.76
CA GLN A 115 -14.75 19.16 8.12
C GLN A 115 -13.57 19.91 7.49
N SER A 116 -12.46 20.05 8.23
CA SER A 116 -11.25 20.69 7.72
C SER A 116 -10.68 19.96 6.51
N ALA A 117 -10.63 18.62 6.55
CA ALA A 117 -10.16 17.81 5.45
C ALA A 117 -11.08 17.91 4.21
N ALA A 118 -12.39 17.99 4.42
CA ALA A 118 -13.36 18.20 3.33
C ALA A 118 -13.20 19.56 2.65
N GLU A 119 -12.94 20.61 3.43
CA GLU A 119 -12.64 21.95 2.89
C GLU A 119 -11.32 21.97 2.10
N ASP A 120 -10.31 21.23 2.54
CA ASP A 120 -9.06 21.07 1.78
C ASP A 120 -9.30 20.31 0.47
N ILE A 121 -10.13 19.26 0.46
CA ILE A 121 -10.53 18.57 -0.78
C ILE A 121 -11.25 19.54 -1.72
N LYS A 122 -12.15 20.36 -1.20
CA LYS A 122 -12.87 21.38 -1.97
C LYS A 122 -11.91 22.41 -2.59
N ALA A 123 -10.91 22.84 -1.81
CA ALA A 123 -9.87 23.74 -2.29
C ALA A 123 -8.98 23.07 -3.36
N CYS A 124 -8.68 21.76 -3.21
CA CYS A 124 -7.97 20.97 -4.21
C CYS A 124 -8.75 20.89 -5.54
N ILE A 125 -10.05 20.61 -5.47
CA ILE A 125 -10.94 20.61 -6.64
C ILE A 125 -10.87 21.97 -7.36
N LYS A 126 -11.00 23.06 -6.59
CA LYS A 126 -10.88 24.41 -7.16
C LYS A 126 -9.52 24.67 -7.78
N PHE A 127 -8.45 24.23 -7.16
CA PHE A 127 -7.09 24.34 -7.73
C PHE A 127 -7.02 23.63 -9.10
N ILE A 128 -7.54 22.42 -9.21
CA ILE A 128 -7.57 21.69 -10.49
C ILE A 128 -8.35 22.48 -11.53
N GLU A 129 -9.54 22.99 -11.18
CA GLU A 129 -10.34 23.83 -12.08
C GLU A 129 -9.58 25.06 -12.57
N ASP A 130 -8.90 25.76 -11.65
CA ASP A 130 -8.16 26.99 -11.94
C ASP A 130 -6.93 26.73 -12.85
N GLN A 131 -6.25 25.58 -12.67
CA GLN A 131 -5.06 25.24 -13.45
C GLN A 131 -5.40 24.66 -14.83
N THR A 132 -6.49 23.93 -14.95
CA THR A 132 -6.83 23.17 -16.16
C THR A 132 -7.94 23.79 -17.00
N GLY A 133 -8.77 24.62 -16.41
CA GLY A 133 -10.02 25.11 -17.01
C GLY A 133 -11.16 24.08 -17.01
N ALA A 134 -10.90 22.83 -16.62
CA ALA A 134 -11.93 21.80 -16.47
C ALA A 134 -12.92 22.17 -15.35
N LYS A 135 -14.10 21.55 -15.35
CA LYS A 135 -15.10 21.76 -14.31
C LYS A 135 -15.45 20.45 -13.64
N TRP A 136 -15.53 20.51 -12.31
CA TRP A 136 -15.97 19.39 -11.51
C TRP A 136 -17.38 18.92 -11.88
N ASN A 137 -17.51 17.63 -12.15
CA ASN A 137 -18.76 16.98 -12.52
C ASN A 137 -19.23 16.01 -11.44
N TRP A 138 -20.28 16.41 -10.71
CA TRP A 138 -20.82 15.60 -9.63
C TRP A 138 -21.44 14.28 -10.11
N ASP A 139 -22.07 14.25 -11.28
CA ASP A 139 -22.70 13.04 -11.81
C ASP A 139 -21.61 11.99 -12.18
N ALA A 140 -20.50 12.45 -12.76
CA ALA A 140 -19.36 11.60 -13.04
C ALA A 140 -18.75 11.06 -11.75
N TYR A 141 -18.56 11.93 -10.76
CA TYR A 141 -18.06 11.55 -9.44
C TYR A 141 -18.94 10.48 -8.76
N PHE A 142 -20.24 10.73 -8.61
CA PHE A 142 -21.14 9.76 -7.98
C PHE A 142 -21.22 8.45 -8.76
N THR A 143 -21.16 8.50 -10.09
CA THR A 143 -21.12 7.29 -10.92
C THR A 143 -19.88 6.45 -10.65
N ALA A 144 -18.71 7.10 -10.56
CA ALA A 144 -17.46 6.42 -10.22
C ALA A 144 -17.47 5.85 -8.79
N MET A 145 -18.01 6.61 -7.83
CA MET A 145 -18.11 6.16 -6.45
C MET A 145 -19.02 4.96 -6.25
N LYS A 146 -20.13 4.88 -7.00
CA LYS A 146 -20.97 3.67 -7.01
C LYS A 146 -20.19 2.43 -7.49
N ARG A 147 -19.34 2.58 -8.51
CA ARG A 147 -18.45 1.50 -8.98
C ARG A 147 -17.41 1.16 -7.93
N PHE A 148 -16.74 2.15 -7.36
CA PHE A 148 -15.74 1.98 -6.32
C PHE A 148 -16.31 1.27 -5.07
N ASN A 149 -17.51 1.61 -4.62
CA ASN A 149 -18.22 0.91 -3.54
C ASN A 149 -18.44 -0.56 -3.87
N LYS A 150 -18.81 -0.85 -5.12
CA LYS A 150 -19.05 -2.21 -5.58
C LYS A 150 -17.73 -3.03 -5.58
N GLU A 151 -16.63 -2.45 -6.05
CA GLU A 151 -15.31 -3.06 -6.01
C GLU A 151 -14.86 -3.33 -4.56
N THR A 152 -15.04 -2.36 -3.68
CA THR A 152 -14.76 -2.53 -2.24
C THR A 152 -15.57 -3.67 -1.63
N SER A 153 -16.82 -3.87 -2.05
CA SER A 153 -17.65 -4.97 -1.54
C SER A 153 -17.09 -6.35 -1.91
N TYR A 154 -16.50 -6.50 -3.08
CA TYR A 154 -15.85 -7.74 -3.49
C TYR A 154 -14.58 -8.02 -2.68
N GLU A 155 -13.82 -7.00 -2.37
CA GLU A 155 -12.63 -7.13 -1.55
C GLU A 155 -12.98 -7.51 -0.10
N LEU A 156 -13.99 -6.88 0.47
CA LEU A 156 -14.47 -7.24 1.80
C LEU A 156 -14.96 -8.70 1.86
N GLU A 157 -15.64 -9.18 0.84
CA GLU A 157 -16.06 -10.59 0.74
C GLU A 157 -14.84 -11.53 0.71
N LYS A 158 -13.82 -11.22 -0.09
CA LYS A 158 -12.57 -11.98 -0.14
C LYS A 158 -11.92 -12.07 1.24
N TRP A 159 -11.87 -10.96 1.97
CA TRP A 159 -11.28 -10.95 3.31
C TRP A 159 -12.06 -11.83 4.29
N GLU A 160 -13.39 -11.81 4.24
CA GLU A 160 -14.20 -12.72 5.07
C GLU A 160 -13.93 -14.20 4.72
N ILE A 161 -13.78 -14.52 3.44
CA ILE A 161 -13.38 -15.86 2.99
C ILE A 161 -11.98 -16.23 3.53
N ASN A 162 -11.01 -15.31 3.45
CA ASN A 162 -9.64 -15.57 3.89
C ASN A 162 -9.48 -15.71 5.41
N LYS A 163 -10.45 -15.26 6.19
CA LYS A 163 -10.52 -15.55 7.64
C LYS A 163 -10.93 -16.99 7.94
N THR A 164 -11.49 -17.72 6.97
CA THR A 164 -11.97 -19.09 7.14
C THR A 164 -10.84 -20.12 6.99
N LYS A 165 -11.21 -21.40 7.00
CA LYS A 165 -10.28 -22.52 6.76
C LYS A 165 -9.88 -22.68 5.29
N TYR A 166 -10.61 -22.05 4.37
CA TYR A 166 -10.39 -22.16 2.93
C TYR A 166 -10.13 -20.79 2.31
N PRO A 167 -9.03 -20.12 2.69
CA PRO A 167 -8.65 -18.85 2.10
C PRO A 167 -8.37 -19.01 0.62
N GLN A 168 -8.67 -17.96 -0.15
CA GLN A 168 -8.55 -17.98 -1.61
C GLN A 168 -7.75 -16.80 -2.13
N LEU A 169 -7.11 -16.98 -3.29
CA LEU A 169 -6.35 -15.95 -3.98
C LEU A 169 -5.32 -15.27 -3.05
N LEU A 170 -4.37 -16.07 -2.61
CA LEU A 170 -3.23 -15.61 -1.81
C LEU A 170 -2.11 -15.16 -2.74
N GLY A 171 -1.39 -14.14 -2.35
CA GLY A 171 -0.20 -13.69 -3.07
C GLY A 171 -0.21 -12.21 -3.45
N PRO A 172 0.98 -11.66 -3.75
CA PRO A 172 1.20 -10.23 -3.90
C PRO A 172 0.60 -9.60 -5.16
N CYS A 173 0.48 -10.36 -6.25
CA CYS A 173 0.01 -9.80 -7.53
C CYS A 173 -1.41 -9.23 -7.44
N TYR A 174 -2.30 -9.91 -6.72
CA TYR A 174 -3.66 -9.39 -6.54
C TYR A 174 -3.69 -8.17 -5.64
N GLU A 175 -2.90 -8.14 -4.58
CA GLU A 175 -2.80 -6.99 -3.69
C GLU A 175 -2.22 -5.76 -4.41
N LEU A 176 -1.25 -5.95 -5.29
CA LEU A 176 -0.73 -4.87 -6.13
C LEU A 176 -1.80 -4.35 -7.10
N PHE A 177 -2.54 -5.25 -7.77
CA PHE A 177 -3.67 -4.88 -8.62
C PHE A 177 -4.73 -4.10 -7.85
N ARG A 178 -5.03 -4.51 -6.62
CA ARG A 178 -5.98 -3.85 -5.75
C ARG A 178 -5.50 -2.45 -5.33
N LYS A 179 -4.23 -2.31 -4.94
CA LYS A 179 -3.62 -1.01 -4.62
C LYS A 179 -3.71 -0.06 -5.82
N TRP A 180 -3.33 -0.54 -6.98
CA TRP A 180 -3.43 0.22 -8.21
C TRP A 180 -4.85 0.70 -8.47
N ASN A 181 -5.78 -0.20 -8.39
CA ASN A 181 -7.19 0.04 -8.62
C ASN A 181 -7.78 1.03 -7.62
N TYR A 182 -7.57 0.76 -6.34
CA TYR A 182 -8.09 1.55 -5.24
C TYR A 182 -7.49 2.96 -5.21
N GLU A 183 -6.21 3.06 -5.43
CA GLU A 183 -5.47 4.30 -5.26
C GLU A 183 -5.44 5.16 -6.52
N MET A 184 -5.53 4.56 -7.69
CA MET A 184 -5.35 5.26 -8.95
C MET A 184 -6.61 5.39 -9.77
N ASP A 185 -7.35 4.30 -9.93
CA ASP A 185 -8.57 4.33 -10.74
C ASP A 185 -9.73 5.04 -10.03
N GLY A 186 -9.88 4.80 -8.72
CA GLY A 186 -10.95 5.41 -7.95
C GLY A 186 -12.37 5.14 -8.48
N GLY A 187 -12.56 4.03 -9.19
CA GLY A 187 -13.84 3.67 -9.82
C GLY A 187 -14.09 4.34 -11.17
N ILE A 188 -13.09 4.97 -11.76
CA ILE A 188 -13.22 5.67 -13.06
C ILE A 188 -13.38 4.67 -14.19
N ASP A 189 -12.53 3.64 -14.27
CA ASP A 189 -12.56 2.69 -15.38
C ASP A 189 -13.59 1.56 -15.16
N PRO A 190 -14.65 1.48 -15.98
CA PRO A 190 -15.66 0.42 -15.82
C PRO A 190 -15.14 -0.98 -16.17
N ARG A 191 -13.94 -1.15 -16.71
CA ARG A 191 -13.34 -2.46 -16.98
C ARG A 191 -12.84 -3.11 -15.70
N VAL A 192 -12.41 -2.30 -14.75
CA VAL A 192 -11.88 -2.75 -13.47
C VAL A 192 -12.95 -3.48 -12.67
N ILE A 193 -14.15 -2.91 -12.52
CA ILE A 193 -15.23 -3.58 -11.79
C ILE A 193 -15.60 -4.94 -12.42
N LYS A 194 -15.55 -5.06 -13.74
CA LYS A 194 -15.80 -6.34 -14.42
C LYS A 194 -14.73 -7.40 -14.09
N THR A 195 -13.49 -6.96 -13.91
CA THR A 195 -12.40 -7.84 -13.47
C THR A 195 -12.61 -8.28 -12.03
N CYS A 196 -12.90 -7.33 -11.13
CA CYS A 196 -13.19 -7.62 -9.72
C CYS A 196 -14.38 -8.57 -9.57
N GLU A 197 -15.44 -8.36 -10.33
CA GLU A 197 -16.63 -9.22 -10.34
C GLU A 197 -16.29 -10.66 -10.78
N LYS A 198 -15.50 -10.81 -11.84
CA LYS A 198 -15.05 -12.12 -12.31
C LYS A 198 -14.16 -12.82 -11.28
N VAL A 199 -13.22 -12.10 -10.69
CA VAL A 199 -12.32 -12.64 -9.66
C VAL A 199 -13.12 -13.03 -8.42
N SER A 200 -14.03 -12.18 -7.92
CA SER A 200 -14.90 -12.48 -6.78
C SER A 200 -15.74 -13.74 -7.03
N LYS A 201 -16.27 -13.91 -8.25
CA LYS A 201 -17.01 -15.12 -8.61
C LYS A 201 -16.15 -16.38 -8.49
N LEU A 202 -14.92 -16.36 -9.02
CA LEU A 202 -13.99 -17.49 -8.95
C LEU A 202 -13.60 -17.82 -7.49
N ILE A 203 -13.35 -16.80 -6.70
CA ILE A 203 -13.03 -16.93 -5.26
C ILE A 203 -14.22 -17.61 -4.53
N ARG A 204 -15.43 -17.16 -4.78
CA ARG A 204 -16.65 -17.72 -4.15
C ARG A 204 -16.87 -19.17 -4.55
N GLU A 205 -16.78 -19.49 -5.84
CA GLU A 205 -16.90 -20.86 -6.35
C GLU A 205 -15.86 -21.80 -5.71
N ALA A 206 -14.60 -21.39 -5.65
CA ALA A 206 -13.54 -22.16 -5.00
C ALA A 206 -13.81 -22.34 -3.49
N TYR A 207 -14.25 -21.31 -2.82
CA TYR A 207 -14.61 -21.37 -1.39
C TYR A 207 -15.81 -22.32 -1.13
N GLU A 208 -16.86 -22.25 -1.92
CA GLU A 208 -18.05 -23.10 -1.82
C GLU A 208 -17.70 -24.57 -2.08
N ASN A 209 -16.75 -24.84 -2.99
CA ASN A 209 -16.21 -26.16 -3.24
C ASN A 209 -15.25 -26.64 -2.14
N ARG A 210 -14.85 -25.76 -1.21
CA ARG A 210 -13.80 -26.00 -0.21
C ARG A 210 -12.43 -26.32 -0.82
N ASP A 211 -12.12 -25.67 -1.93
CA ASP A 211 -10.83 -25.81 -2.57
C ASP A 211 -9.75 -25.17 -1.70
N GLU A 212 -8.62 -25.85 -1.56
CA GLU A 212 -7.45 -25.32 -0.90
C GLU A 212 -6.65 -24.45 -1.88
N ALA A 213 -6.31 -23.22 -1.51
CA ALA A 213 -5.50 -22.33 -2.36
C ALA A 213 -4.11 -22.95 -2.67
N TRP A 214 -3.55 -23.68 -1.69
CA TRP A 214 -2.29 -24.42 -1.82
C TRP A 214 -2.47 -25.85 -1.31
N PRO A 215 -2.98 -26.78 -2.10
CA PRO A 215 -3.35 -28.12 -1.64
C PRO A 215 -2.24 -28.85 -0.88
N GLY A 216 -2.49 -29.16 0.39
CA GLY A 216 -1.58 -29.89 1.25
C GLY A 216 -0.30 -29.14 1.68
N LYS A 217 -0.15 -27.86 1.33
CA LYS A 217 1.06 -27.09 1.62
C LYS A 217 0.87 -26.03 2.71
N MET A 218 -0.34 -25.55 2.96
CA MET A 218 -0.61 -24.52 3.97
C MET A 218 -0.36 -25.06 5.37
N LYS A 219 0.67 -24.52 6.04
CA LYS A 219 1.04 -24.91 7.41
C LYS A 219 0.90 -23.76 8.42
N TYR A 220 1.21 -22.55 8.01
CA TYR A 220 1.25 -21.38 8.88
C TYR A 220 0.41 -20.26 8.28
N ARG A 221 -0.66 -19.90 8.98
CA ARG A 221 -1.46 -18.71 8.64
C ARG A 221 -0.71 -17.47 9.08
N ALA A 222 -0.44 -16.60 8.15
CA ALA A 222 0.35 -15.40 8.39
C ALA A 222 -0.35 -14.13 7.90
N ILE A 223 -0.01 -13.02 8.51
CA ILE A 223 -0.28 -11.68 7.98
C ILE A 223 1.03 -10.97 7.70
N VAL A 224 1.02 -10.09 6.72
CA VAL A 224 2.10 -9.14 6.47
C VAL A 224 1.77 -7.83 7.16
N TRP A 225 2.73 -7.28 7.88
CA TRP A 225 2.63 -5.95 8.47
C TRP A 225 3.67 -5.03 7.87
N SER A 226 3.24 -3.81 7.50
CA SER A 226 4.00 -2.85 6.72
C SER A 226 4.22 -3.27 5.25
N CYS A 227 4.88 -2.41 4.46
CA CYS A 227 5.05 -2.63 3.03
C CYS A 227 6.21 -3.58 2.73
N PRO A 228 6.02 -4.61 1.90
CA PRO A 228 7.12 -5.47 1.44
C PRO A 228 8.06 -4.73 0.49
N ALA A 229 9.28 -5.26 0.32
CA ALA A 229 10.22 -4.79 -0.68
C ALA A 229 9.62 -4.93 -2.09
N HIS A 230 9.48 -3.82 -2.81
CA HIS A 230 8.86 -3.85 -4.15
C HIS A 230 9.74 -4.55 -5.19
N TYR A 231 11.05 -4.57 -5.01
CA TYR A 231 11.96 -5.33 -5.87
C TYR A 231 11.93 -6.85 -5.59
N TYR A 232 11.13 -7.30 -4.63
CA TYR A 232 10.96 -8.73 -4.33
C TYR A 232 9.48 -9.12 -4.17
N ALA A 233 8.69 -8.83 -5.19
CA ALA A 233 7.25 -9.10 -5.20
C ALA A 233 6.90 -10.59 -4.96
N ASN A 234 7.80 -11.52 -5.30
CA ASN A 234 7.60 -12.96 -5.15
C ASN A 234 7.97 -13.52 -3.77
N PHE A 235 8.37 -12.70 -2.81
CA PHE A 235 8.79 -13.17 -1.48
C PHE A 235 7.71 -14.00 -0.77
N SER A 236 6.46 -13.56 -0.78
CA SER A 236 5.35 -14.31 -0.16
C SER A 236 5.12 -15.66 -0.83
N ASN A 237 5.26 -15.74 -2.17
CA ASN A 237 5.16 -17.01 -2.90
C ASN A 237 6.31 -17.96 -2.53
N TRP A 238 7.53 -17.43 -2.39
CA TRP A 238 8.66 -18.21 -1.90
C TRP A 238 8.38 -18.74 -0.49
N ALA A 239 7.92 -17.92 0.44
CA ALA A 239 7.63 -18.31 1.82
C ALA A 239 6.54 -19.41 1.89
N ALA A 240 5.50 -19.30 1.05
CA ALA A 240 4.46 -20.31 0.94
C ALA A 240 5.00 -21.64 0.39
N ASN A 241 5.76 -21.61 -0.69
CA ASN A 241 6.28 -22.83 -1.32
C ASN A 241 7.40 -23.50 -0.52
N CYS A 242 8.28 -22.73 0.11
CA CYS A 242 9.39 -23.23 0.90
C CYS A 242 8.95 -23.74 2.29
N TRP A 243 8.10 -22.98 2.98
CA TRP A 243 7.79 -23.24 4.38
C TRP A 243 6.31 -23.48 4.68
N GLY A 244 5.41 -23.25 3.73
CA GLY A 244 3.96 -23.29 3.95
C GLY A 244 3.46 -22.09 4.76
N ILE A 245 4.11 -20.93 4.60
CA ILE A 245 3.69 -19.67 5.21
C ILE A 245 2.73 -18.99 4.26
N ASP A 246 1.44 -19.05 4.57
CA ASP A 246 0.40 -18.50 3.72
C ASP A 246 -0.02 -17.11 4.21
N VAL A 247 0.36 -16.10 3.45
CA VAL A 247 -0.01 -14.72 3.71
C VAL A 247 -1.48 -14.51 3.33
N LEU A 248 -2.32 -14.33 4.34
CA LEU A 248 -3.76 -14.17 4.17
C LEU A 248 -4.12 -12.74 3.78
N VAL A 249 -3.35 -11.78 4.24
CA VAL A 249 -3.58 -10.35 4.03
C VAL A 249 -2.31 -9.55 4.28
N GLU A 250 -2.17 -8.49 3.50
CA GLU A 250 -1.20 -7.42 3.73
C GLU A 250 -1.90 -6.25 4.40
N MET A 251 -1.53 -5.93 5.62
CA MET A 251 -2.25 -4.98 6.47
C MET A 251 -2.28 -3.57 5.92
N GLU A 252 -1.21 -3.12 5.28
CA GLU A 252 -1.15 -1.77 4.69
C GLU A 252 -2.14 -1.57 3.54
N SER A 253 -2.64 -2.67 2.98
CA SER A 253 -3.59 -2.67 1.87
C SER A 253 -5.05 -2.63 2.32
N LEU A 254 -5.33 -2.78 3.62
CA LEU A 254 -6.69 -2.82 4.12
C LEU A 254 -7.30 -1.42 4.19
N ASN A 255 -8.49 -1.28 3.66
CA ASN A 255 -9.35 -0.14 3.91
C ASN A 255 -10.72 -0.63 4.35
N PHE A 256 -11.06 -0.34 5.60
CA PHE A 256 -12.29 -0.78 6.24
C PHE A 256 -13.45 0.20 6.09
N THR A 257 -13.25 1.25 5.32
CA THR A 257 -14.25 2.30 5.19
C THR A 257 -15.11 2.02 3.98
N LYS A 258 -16.42 1.93 4.18
CA LYS A 258 -17.36 2.09 3.06
C LYS A 258 -17.27 3.53 2.58
N PRO A 259 -16.87 3.78 1.34
CA PRO A 259 -16.97 5.11 0.78
C PRO A 259 -18.41 5.36 0.36
N LEU A 260 -18.89 6.55 0.55
CA LEU A 260 -19.96 7.24 -0.14
C LEU A 260 -21.28 6.50 -0.37
N GLU A 261 -22.18 6.65 0.57
CA GLU A 261 -23.58 6.23 0.39
C GLU A 261 -24.53 7.42 0.10
N THR A 262 -24.00 8.67 0.09
CA THR A 262 -24.79 9.88 -0.08
C THR A 262 -24.61 10.52 -1.46
N GLU A 263 -25.67 11.15 -1.96
CA GLU A 263 -25.63 12.06 -3.11
C GLU A 263 -25.67 13.53 -2.68
N ASP A 264 -25.70 13.82 -1.38
CA ASP A 264 -25.47 15.17 -0.87
C ASP A 264 -24.00 15.56 -1.07
N LYS A 265 -23.78 16.69 -1.69
CA LYS A 265 -22.44 17.11 -2.15
C LYS A 265 -21.48 17.46 -1.01
N GLU A 266 -21.96 18.07 0.04
CA GLU A 266 -21.12 18.43 1.19
C GLU A 266 -20.79 17.19 2.01
N GLU A 267 -21.78 16.32 2.25
CA GLU A 267 -21.54 15.05 2.94
C GLU A 267 -20.65 14.11 2.13
N ALA A 268 -20.75 14.13 0.80
CA ALA A 268 -19.87 13.35 -0.08
C ALA A 268 -18.39 13.72 0.06
N LEU A 269 -18.06 15.00 0.23
CA LEU A 269 -16.69 15.43 0.50
C LEU A 269 -16.21 15.04 1.90
N ARG A 270 -17.09 15.06 2.89
CA ARG A 270 -16.79 14.57 4.25
C ARG A 270 -16.56 13.07 4.26
N ASP A 271 -17.37 12.29 3.52
CA ASP A 271 -17.16 10.86 3.35
C ASP A 271 -15.84 10.54 2.65
N LEU A 272 -15.47 11.32 1.63
CA LEU A 272 -14.20 11.18 0.95
C LEU A 272 -13.03 11.53 1.91
N ALA A 273 -13.16 12.58 2.70
CA ALA A 273 -12.21 12.90 3.75
C ALA A 273 -12.06 11.75 4.76
N ARG A 274 -13.17 11.17 5.20
CA ARG A 274 -13.20 10.00 6.11
C ARG A 274 -12.51 8.79 5.49
N LEU A 275 -12.71 8.54 4.19
CA LEU A 275 -12.02 7.49 3.46
C LEU A 275 -10.49 7.66 3.53
N TYR A 276 -10.00 8.86 3.24
CA TYR A 276 -8.57 9.16 3.27
C TYR A 276 -8.00 9.14 4.69
N GLU A 277 -8.72 9.67 5.66
CA GLU A 277 -8.36 9.66 7.08
C GLU A 277 -8.21 8.25 7.65
N ARG A 278 -9.05 7.31 7.22
CA ARG A 278 -9.06 5.93 7.71
C ARG A 278 -8.14 4.97 6.95
N MET A 279 -7.41 5.45 5.98
CA MET A 279 -6.41 4.64 5.30
C MET A 279 -5.39 4.07 6.30
N VAL A 280 -5.17 2.76 6.24
CA VAL A 280 -4.40 2.03 7.26
C VAL A 280 -2.99 2.58 7.44
N MET A 281 -2.25 2.73 6.33
CA MET A 281 -0.89 3.26 6.38
C MET A 281 -0.85 4.66 7.03
N ARG A 282 -1.80 5.53 6.71
CA ARG A 282 -1.88 6.85 7.32
C ARG A 282 -2.11 6.77 8.84
N ARG A 283 -3.02 5.91 9.27
CA ARG A 283 -3.31 5.72 10.70
C ARG A 283 -2.10 5.19 11.46
N HIS A 284 -1.30 4.33 10.83
CA HIS A 284 -0.10 3.75 11.43
C HIS A 284 1.07 4.74 11.46
N THR A 285 1.28 5.50 10.40
CA THR A 285 2.45 6.37 10.30
C THR A 285 2.23 7.75 10.93
N ASN A 286 1.01 8.30 10.88
CA ASN A 286 0.69 9.62 11.40
C ASN A 286 -0.27 9.61 12.61
N GLY A 287 -0.94 8.49 12.87
CA GLY A 287 -1.94 8.37 13.93
C GLY A 287 -1.40 7.96 15.32
N GLY A 288 -0.10 7.73 15.41
CA GLY A 288 0.58 7.30 16.64
C GLY A 288 0.63 5.78 16.84
N TYR A 289 1.61 5.34 17.64
CA TYR A 289 1.94 3.93 17.84
C TYR A 289 0.78 3.08 18.41
N HIS A 290 -0.15 3.70 19.14
CA HIS A 290 -1.33 3.00 19.66
C HIS A 290 -2.17 2.35 18.57
N ASN A 291 -2.29 3.00 17.42
CA ASN A 291 -3.03 2.45 16.28
C ASN A 291 -2.34 1.21 15.73
N VAL A 292 -1.01 1.26 15.59
CA VAL A 292 -0.21 0.11 15.15
C VAL A 292 -0.44 -1.08 16.06
N VAL A 293 -0.21 -0.88 17.36
CA VAL A 293 -0.27 -1.94 18.38
C VAL A 293 -1.67 -2.54 18.47
N THR A 294 -2.68 -1.70 18.63
CA THR A 294 -4.06 -2.18 18.80
C THR A 294 -4.56 -2.89 17.55
N GLU A 295 -4.26 -2.35 16.38
CA GLU A 295 -4.75 -2.89 15.12
C GLU A 295 -4.07 -4.21 14.77
N LEU A 296 -2.76 -4.32 14.96
CA LEU A 296 -2.01 -5.55 14.71
C LEU A 296 -2.64 -6.73 15.46
N TRP A 297 -2.80 -6.63 16.77
CA TRP A 297 -3.30 -7.75 17.57
C TRP A 297 -4.75 -8.10 17.24
N ARG A 298 -5.60 -7.09 17.03
CA ARG A 298 -6.98 -7.30 16.61
C ARG A 298 -7.06 -8.04 15.29
N GLN A 299 -6.19 -7.72 14.34
CA GLN A 299 -6.17 -8.38 13.05
C GLN A 299 -5.61 -9.81 13.16
N CYS A 300 -4.57 -10.02 13.95
CA CYS A 300 -4.08 -11.38 14.22
C CYS A 300 -5.19 -12.29 14.76
N GLU A 301 -6.00 -11.80 15.69
CA GLU A 301 -7.15 -12.52 16.24
C GLU A 301 -8.23 -12.75 15.18
N ALA A 302 -8.61 -11.71 14.42
CA ALA A 302 -9.67 -11.79 13.43
C ALA A 302 -9.35 -12.74 12.26
N TRP A 303 -8.07 -12.87 11.89
CA TRP A 303 -7.62 -13.73 10.79
C TRP A 303 -7.10 -15.09 11.25
N ASP A 304 -7.14 -15.36 12.55
CA ASP A 304 -6.54 -16.56 13.16
C ASP A 304 -5.12 -16.81 12.66
N ALA A 305 -4.33 -15.74 12.62
CA ALA A 305 -2.93 -15.76 12.19
C ALA A 305 -2.01 -15.66 13.39
N LYS A 306 -1.13 -16.64 13.55
CA LYS A 306 -0.16 -16.67 14.66
C LYS A 306 1.24 -16.21 14.23
N LEU A 307 1.50 -16.14 12.93
CA LEU A 307 2.76 -15.72 12.36
C LEU A 307 2.58 -14.37 11.67
N ILE A 308 3.50 -13.45 11.93
CA ILE A 308 3.50 -12.12 11.34
C ILE A 308 4.83 -11.88 10.63
N LEU A 309 4.78 -11.59 9.34
CA LEU A 309 5.93 -11.09 8.60
C LEU A 309 5.98 -9.57 8.79
N MET A 310 6.91 -9.13 9.62
CA MET A 310 7.10 -7.73 9.98
C MET A 310 8.10 -7.09 9.01
N TYR A 311 7.60 -6.43 7.99
CA TYR A 311 8.47 -5.73 7.06
C TYR A 311 8.97 -4.42 7.66
N GLN A 312 10.30 -4.31 7.80
CA GLN A 312 10.96 -3.14 8.35
C GLN A 312 11.78 -2.45 7.26
N ASN A 313 11.16 -1.45 6.61
CA ASN A 313 11.91 -0.57 5.74
C ASN A 313 12.94 0.22 6.55
N VAL A 314 14.22 0.08 6.22
CA VAL A 314 15.35 0.70 6.94
C VAL A 314 15.25 2.24 7.01
N ALA A 315 14.59 2.86 6.05
CA ALA A 315 14.32 4.29 6.04
C ALA A 315 13.04 4.69 6.81
N CYS A 316 12.23 3.74 7.30
CA CYS A 316 11.00 4.03 8.02
C CYS A 316 11.24 4.11 9.53
N LYS A 317 11.55 5.29 10.03
CA LYS A 317 11.80 5.52 11.47
C LYS A 317 10.57 5.23 12.34
N ASN A 318 9.39 5.40 11.79
CA ASN A 318 8.14 5.17 12.52
C ASN A 318 7.93 3.68 12.83
N MET A 319 8.21 2.80 11.87
CA MET A 319 8.12 1.34 12.10
C MET A 319 9.27 0.84 12.98
N ALA A 320 10.46 1.36 12.83
CA ALA A 320 11.61 0.94 13.63
C ALA A 320 11.42 1.26 15.14
N THR A 321 10.76 2.36 15.47
CA THR A 321 10.56 2.79 16.87
C THR A 321 9.65 1.85 17.68
N VAL A 322 8.75 1.12 17.05
CA VAL A 322 7.77 0.27 17.75
C VAL A 322 8.23 -1.19 17.90
N GLN A 323 9.37 -1.57 17.32
CA GLN A 323 9.83 -2.96 17.27
C GLN A 323 9.90 -3.59 18.65
N GLY A 324 10.63 -3.02 19.60
CA GLY A 324 10.77 -3.60 20.94
C GLY A 324 9.44 -3.78 21.67
N LEU A 325 8.51 -2.83 21.51
CA LEU A 325 7.18 -2.91 22.09
C LEU A 325 6.37 -4.07 21.48
N LEU A 326 6.45 -4.25 20.16
CA LEU A 326 5.73 -5.32 19.47
C LEU A 326 6.32 -6.69 19.78
N ASP A 327 7.64 -6.81 19.92
CA ASP A 327 8.30 -8.04 20.33
C ASP A 327 7.90 -8.48 21.73
N ASP A 328 7.85 -7.56 22.69
CA ASP A 328 7.42 -7.85 24.06
C ASP A 328 5.96 -8.30 24.09
N GLN A 329 5.08 -7.55 23.47
CA GLN A 329 3.66 -7.89 23.42
C GLN A 329 3.37 -9.15 22.59
N GLY A 330 4.11 -9.38 21.51
CA GLY A 330 4.00 -10.61 20.71
C GLY A 330 4.29 -11.84 21.52
N ARG A 331 5.40 -11.83 22.28
CA ARG A 331 5.77 -12.91 23.19
C ARG A 331 4.71 -13.17 24.27
N GLU A 332 4.22 -12.11 24.92
CA GLU A 332 3.18 -12.22 25.95
C GLU A 332 1.88 -12.81 25.40
N ARG A 333 1.53 -12.53 24.16
CA ARG A 333 0.30 -12.96 23.48
C ARG A 333 0.44 -14.28 22.72
N GLY A 334 1.66 -14.82 22.62
CA GLY A 334 1.96 -16.06 21.89
C GLY A 334 1.87 -15.90 20.36
N TYR A 335 2.28 -14.76 19.84
CA TYR A 335 2.46 -14.51 18.42
C TYR A 335 3.94 -14.55 18.04
N ASP A 336 4.21 -15.06 16.84
CA ASP A 336 5.54 -15.14 16.25
C ASP A 336 5.75 -13.97 15.26
N LEU A 337 6.73 -13.11 15.53
CA LEU A 337 7.09 -12.00 14.67
C LEU A 337 8.43 -12.28 13.99
N ILE A 338 8.43 -12.28 12.66
CA ILE A 338 9.66 -12.37 11.86
C ILE A 338 9.97 -10.99 11.31
N TRP A 339 11.00 -10.34 11.85
CA TRP A 339 11.45 -9.04 11.38
C TRP A 339 12.33 -9.19 10.15
N ILE A 340 11.86 -8.60 9.04
CA ILE A 340 12.50 -8.64 7.74
C ILE A 340 12.92 -7.22 7.39
N GLU A 341 14.16 -6.89 7.69
CA GLU A 341 14.76 -5.62 7.28
C GLU A 341 14.91 -5.60 5.76
N HIS A 342 14.58 -4.48 5.15
CA HIS A 342 14.67 -4.28 3.70
C HIS A 342 14.66 -2.79 3.36
N ASP A 343 14.98 -2.47 2.12
CA ASP A 343 14.59 -1.22 1.48
C ASP A 343 13.34 -1.45 0.63
N LEU A 344 12.52 -0.44 0.40
CA LEU A 344 11.32 -0.61 -0.43
C LEU A 344 11.63 -0.69 -1.92
N MET A 345 12.67 0.02 -2.39
CA MET A 345 12.92 0.26 -3.81
C MET A 345 14.35 -0.06 -4.25
N ASP A 346 15.32 -0.07 -3.31
CA ASP A 346 16.74 -0.25 -3.62
C ASP A 346 17.25 -1.62 -3.18
N PRO A 347 17.46 -2.57 -4.11
CA PRO A 347 17.95 -3.91 -3.79
C PRO A 347 19.42 -3.92 -3.32
N ARG A 348 20.17 -2.83 -3.49
CA ARG A 348 21.58 -2.73 -3.03
C ARG A 348 21.67 -2.65 -1.50
N THR A 349 20.61 -2.15 -0.84
CA THR A 349 20.57 -1.96 0.63
C THR A 349 20.46 -3.29 1.36
N VAL A 350 19.51 -4.13 0.94
CA VAL A 350 19.29 -5.47 1.53
C VAL A 350 18.97 -6.45 0.41
N SER A 351 19.75 -7.54 0.34
CA SER A 351 19.58 -8.55 -0.69
C SER A 351 18.34 -9.42 -0.45
N ARG A 352 17.80 -10.01 -1.51
CA ARG A 352 16.71 -11.00 -1.42
C ARG A 352 17.11 -12.20 -0.55
N ARG A 353 18.36 -12.64 -0.65
CA ARG A 353 18.93 -13.70 0.16
C ARG A 353 18.86 -13.34 1.64
N THR A 354 19.30 -12.14 2.03
CA THR A 354 19.26 -11.69 3.43
C THR A 354 17.85 -11.74 4.01
N MET A 355 16.85 -11.33 3.22
CA MET A 355 15.44 -11.42 3.64
C MET A 355 14.98 -12.87 3.83
N ARG A 356 15.34 -13.78 2.90
CA ARG A 356 15.03 -15.21 3.04
C ARG A 356 15.71 -15.84 4.23
N ASP A 357 16.98 -15.51 4.49
CA ASP A 357 17.75 -16.06 5.60
C ASP A 357 17.12 -15.74 6.97
N LYS A 358 16.51 -14.56 7.13
CA LYS A 358 15.74 -14.23 8.34
C LYS A 358 14.58 -15.20 8.58
N VAL A 359 13.83 -15.52 7.52
CA VAL A 359 12.72 -16.50 7.62
C VAL A 359 13.28 -17.90 7.82
N ASN A 360 14.30 -18.31 7.06
CA ASN A 360 14.92 -19.62 7.17
C ASN A 360 15.44 -19.89 8.60
N GLU A 361 16.15 -18.91 9.17
CA GLU A 361 16.65 -18.99 10.54
C GLU A 361 15.50 -19.14 11.55
N PHE A 362 14.49 -18.30 11.47
CA PHE A 362 13.33 -18.34 12.36
C PHE A 362 12.59 -19.68 12.26
N MET A 363 12.32 -20.15 11.05
CA MET A 363 11.59 -21.39 10.86
C MET A 363 12.36 -22.60 11.39
N ARG A 364 13.67 -22.64 11.21
CA ARG A 364 14.53 -23.72 11.73
C ARG A 364 14.70 -23.66 13.24
N THR A 365 14.99 -22.49 13.80
CA THR A 365 15.41 -22.36 15.20
C THR A 365 14.24 -22.14 16.16
N VAL A 366 13.24 -21.37 15.80
CA VAL A 366 12.09 -21.05 16.65
C VAL A 366 10.95 -22.03 16.44
N LYS A 367 10.61 -22.31 15.17
CA LYS A 367 9.52 -23.23 14.83
C LYS A 367 9.96 -24.70 14.81
N ASN A 368 11.25 -24.97 14.79
CA ASN A 368 11.82 -26.31 14.59
C ASN A 368 11.17 -27.02 13.39
N ALA A 369 11.00 -26.28 12.30
CA ALA A 369 10.29 -26.73 11.12
C ALA A 369 11.25 -27.24 10.05
N GLU A 370 10.76 -28.22 9.26
CA GLU A 370 11.42 -28.65 8.04
C GLU A 370 10.75 -27.97 6.83
N PRO A 371 11.53 -27.55 5.84
CA PRO A 371 10.98 -26.94 4.63
C PRO A 371 10.12 -27.95 3.84
N ILE A 372 9.07 -27.46 3.21
CA ILE A 372 8.25 -28.26 2.28
C ILE A 372 9.07 -28.58 1.04
N ASP A 373 9.78 -27.57 0.55
CA ASP A 373 10.71 -27.71 -0.58
C ASP A 373 12.12 -27.25 -0.17
N PRO A 374 13.00 -28.20 0.17
CA PRO A 374 14.37 -27.86 0.58
C PRO A 374 15.19 -27.15 -0.49
N SER A 375 14.85 -27.32 -1.78
CA SER A 375 15.58 -26.67 -2.88
C SER A 375 15.40 -25.14 -2.91
N LEU A 376 14.33 -24.65 -2.26
CA LEU A 376 14.03 -23.22 -2.19
C LEU A 376 14.74 -22.51 -1.02
N VAL A 377 15.35 -23.23 -0.10
CA VAL A 377 16.05 -22.63 1.05
C VAL A 377 17.27 -21.84 0.60
N GLU A 378 18.07 -22.43 -0.31
CA GLU A 378 19.27 -21.83 -0.87
C GLU A 378 19.06 -21.36 -2.33
N PHE A 379 17.85 -20.93 -2.64
CA PHE A 379 17.48 -20.49 -3.99
C PHE A 379 18.28 -19.24 -4.39
N GLU A 380 18.89 -19.30 -5.56
CA GLU A 380 19.67 -18.21 -6.13
C GLU A 380 18.79 -17.37 -7.06
N ASP A 381 18.42 -16.19 -6.65
CA ASP A 381 17.62 -15.22 -7.40
C ASP A 381 18.14 -13.79 -7.24
N GLU A 382 19.40 -13.67 -6.84
CA GLU A 382 20.04 -12.37 -6.73
C GLU A 382 20.26 -11.75 -8.12
N VAL A 383 20.09 -10.46 -8.20
CA VAL A 383 20.39 -9.73 -9.41
C VAL A 383 21.89 -9.54 -9.51
N CYS A 384 22.46 -9.94 -10.62
CA CYS A 384 23.81 -9.51 -10.97
C CYS A 384 23.79 -8.00 -11.22
N MET A 385 24.34 -7.25 -10.29
CA MET A 385 24.55 -5.81 -10.42
C MET A 385 25.80 -5.53 -11.28
#